data_adec64958bc1aed8e27543beec3909d0
#
_entry.id   adec64958bc1aed8e27543beec3909d0
#
_cell.length_a   1.000
_cell.length_b   1.000
_cell.length_c   1.000
_cell.angle_alpha   90.00
_cell.angle_beta   90.00
_cell.angle_gamma   90.00
#
_symmetry.space_group_name_H-M   'P 1'
#
loop_
_entity.id
_entity.type
_entity.pdbx_description
1 polymer ?
#
loop_
_entity_poly.entity_id
_entity_poly.type
_entity_poly.pdbx_seq_one_letter_code
_entity_poly.pdbx_strand_id
1 'polypeptide(L)'
;MMRTGSLVFALILLSGCVADPPVADGAEVQVIASQTRCGLTAPGLVLARNAAEWQALIGSVDGQLPDWPDVANQWLLVASLGHQATGGHGIGFISADRDGQDLSIEVKVTHPAPDAMVAQMITSPCLVMAIPASGWKQVRVNGEAPFPMTRPHP
;
A
#
# COMPACT_ATOMS: atom_id res chain seq x y z
N MET A 1 54.08 -58.46 -16.07
CA MET A 1 53.81 -57.81 -14.78
C MET A 1 53.02 -56.56 -15.08
N MET A 2 51.70 -56.62 -14.91
CA MET A 2 50.77 -55.51 -15.21
C MET A 2 50.44 -54.80 -13.91
N ARG A 3 50.72 -53.49 -13.86
CA ARG A 3 50.28 -52.62 -12.76
C ARG A 3 49.09 -51.83 -13.23
N THR A 4 47.96 -52.20 -12.77
CA THR A 4 46.70 -51.47 -12.92
C THR A 4 46.69 -50.28 -11.96
N GLY A 5 46.75 -49.06 -12.51
CA GLY A 5 46.55 -47.80 -11.77
C GLY A 5 45.06 -47.46 -11.73
N SER A 6 44.50 -47.47 -10.54
CA SER A 6 43.10 -47.05 -10.29
C SER A 6 43.03 -45.55 -10.17
N LEU A 7 42.39 -44.90 -11.13
CA LEU A 7 42.08 -43.48 -11.09
C LEU A 7 40.82 -43.29 -10.24
N VAL A 8 41.00 -42.71 -9.06
CA VAL A 8 39.88 -42.27 -8.22
C VAL A 8 39.47 -40.89 -8.69
N PHE A 9 38.30 -40.80 -9.31
CA PHE A 9 37.67 -39.57 -9.72
C PHE A 9 36.96 -38.95 -8.50
N ALA A 10 37.55 -37.93 -7.88
CA ALA A 10 36.93 -37.21 -6.78
C ALA A 10 35.89 -36.27 -7.34
N LEU A 11 34.59 -36.60 -7.10
CA LEU A 11 33.44 -35.74 -7.44
C LEU A 11 33.34 -34.64 -6.38
N ILE A 12 33.78 -33.43 -6.72
CA ILE A 12 33.59 -32.23 -5.87
C ILE A 12 32.16 -31.74 -6.08
N LEU A 13 31.28 -32.01 -5.11
CA LEU A 13 29.95 -31.40 -5.02
C LEU A 13 30.10 -29.96 -4.54
N LEU A 14 30.03 -29.00 -5.48
CA LEU A 14 29.83 -27.60 -5.13
C LEU A 14 28.40 -27.42 -4.61
N SER A 15 28.22 -27.44 -3.30
CA SER A 15 27.00 -26.94 -2.66
C SER A 15 26.98 -25.43 -2.81
N GLY A 16 26.36 -24.94 -3.87
CA GLY A 16 26.02 -23.53 -4.01
C GLY A 16 24.96 -23.17 -2.95
N CYS A 17 25.34 -22.44 -1.91
CA CYS A 17 24.37 -21.71 -1.11
C CYS A 17 23.75 -20.65 -2.02
N VAL A 18 22.53 -20.91 -2.46
CA VAL A 18 21.67 -19.85 -2.99
C VAL A 18 21.33 -18.98 -1.79
N ALA A 19 22.00 -17.86 -1.62
CA ALA A 19 21.56 -16.83 -0.68
C ALA A 19 20.26 -16.27 -1.24
N ASP A 20 19.16 -16.49 -0.54
CA ASP A 20 17.93 -15.74 -0.80
C ASP A 20 18.29 -14.25 -0.77
N PRO A 21 17.81 -13.45 -1.76
CA PRO A 21 18.03 -12.02 -1.71
C PRO A 21 17.43 -11.51 -0.39
N PRO A 22 18.09 -10.58 0.31
CA PRO A 22 17.53 -10.00 1.51
C PRO A 22 16.16 -9.45 1.13
N VAL A 23 15.11 -9.98 1.77
CA VAL A 23 13.79 -9.36 1.75
C VAL A 23 14.05 -7.97 2.30
N ALA A 24 13.97 -6.96 1.46
CA ALA A 24 13.99 -5.59 1.93
C ALA A 24 12.90 -5.50 2.99
N ASP A 25 13.24 -5.05 4.20
CA ASP A 25 12.29 -4.73 5.28
C ASP A 25 11.39 -3.55 4.85
N GLY A 26 10.88 -3.60 3.63
CA GLY A 26 9.79 -2.76 3.19
C GLY A 26 8.58 -3.13 4.04
N ALA A 27 7.99 -2.17 4.73
CA ALA A 27 6.76 -2.41 5.43
C ALA A 27 5.78 -3.11 4.48
N GLU A 28 5.19 -4.23 4.89
CA GLU A 28 4.25 -5.00 4.08
C GLU A 28 2.96 -4.21 3.89
N VAL A 29 3.01 -3.20 3.04
CA VAL A 29 1.86 -2.41 2.60
C VAL A 29 1.46 -2.89 1.22
N GLN A 30 0.21 -3.32 1.09
CA GLN A 30 -0.35 -3.78 -0.16
C GLN A 30 -1.42 -2.80 -0.65
N VAL A 31 -1.30 -2.34 -1.89
CA VAL A 31 -2.37 -1.57 -2.53
C VAL A 31 -3.54 -2.49 -2.87
N ILE A 32 -4.71 -2.18 -2.34
CA ILE A 32 -5.95 -2.91 -2.60
C ILE A 32 -6.71 -2.27 -3.77
N ALA A 33 -6.84 -0.94 -3.74
CA ALA A 33 -7.51 -0.21 -4.81
C ALA A 33 -7.05 1.25 -4.85
N SER A 34 -7.06 1.85 -6.03
CA SER A 34 -7.03 3.30 -6.24
C SER A 34 -8.29 3.68 -7.00
N GLN A 35 -9.10 4.57 -6.45
CA GLN A 35 -10.42 4.87 -6.97
C GLN A 35 -10.66 6.37 -7.04
N THR A 36 -11.57 6.78 -7.94
CA THR A 36 -11.94 8.19 -8.14
C THR A 36 -13.26 8.57 -7.46
N ARG A 37 -14.00 7.59 -6.91
CA ARG A 37 -15.33 7.79 -6.31
C ARG A 37 -15.50 6.99 -5.03
N CYS A 38 -14.71 7.31 -4.01
CA CYS A 38 -14.77 6.65 -2.71
C CYS A 38 -15.90 7.17 -1.81
N GLY A 39 -16.47 8.33 -2.13
CA GLY A 39 -17.54 8.93 -1.34
C GLY A 39 -17.09 9.65 -0.07
N LEU A 40 -15.80 9.73 0.19
CA LEU A 40 -15.24 10.50 1.30
C LEU A 40 -15.19 11.99 0.92
N THR A 41 -15.90 12.82 1.67
CA THR A 41 -16.11 14.23 1.34
C THR A 41 -14.94 15.12 1.74
N ALA A 42 -14.21 14.74 2.79
CA ALA A 42 -13.06 15.49 3.30
C ALA A 42 -11.75 14.72 3.06
N PRO A 43 -10.63 15.45 2.88
CA PRO A 43 -9.31 14.83 2.91
C PRO A 43 -9.04 14.18 4.27
N GLY A 44 -8.37 13.04 4.27
CA GLY A 44 -8.08 12.38 5.54
C GLY A 44 -7.57 10.96 5.40
N LEU A 45 -7.26 10.39 6.57
CA LEU A 45 -6.89 8.98 6.74
C LEU A 45 -8.00 8.26 7.53
N VAL A 46 -8.56 7.22 6.95
CA VAL A 46 -9.56 6.35 7.61
C VAL A 46 -8.94 4.97 7.79
N LEU A 47 -9.08 4.41 8.99
CA LEU A 47 -8.56 3.11 9.35
C LEU A 47 -9.70 2.18 9.70
N ALA A 48 -9.77 1.01 9.07
CA ALA A 48 -10.67 -0.08 9.41
C ALA A 48 -9.85 -1.30 9.85
N ARG A 49 -10.15 -1.79 11.05
CA ARG A 49 -9.38 -2.88 11.69
C ARG A 49 -9.95 -4.26 11.41
N ASN A 50 -11.17 -4.32 10.91
CA ASN A 50 -11.88 -5.55 10.61
C ASN A 50 -12.99 -5.31 9.59
N ALA A 51 -13.56 -6.40 9.07
CA ALA A 51 -14.62 -6.35 8.07
C ALA A 51 -15.87 -5.60 8.54
N ALA A 52 -16.21 -5.64 9.83
CA ALA A 52 -17.40 -4.95 10.36
C ALA A 52 -17.23 -3.43 10.31
N GLU A 53 -16.06 -2.91 10.73
CA GLU A 53 -15.74 -1.48 10.60
C GLU A 53 -15.71 -1.04 9.14
N TRP A 54 -15.19 -1.90 8.26
CA TRP A 54 -15.16 -1.64 6.82
C TRP A 54 -16.57 -1.56 6.22
N GLN A 55 -17.45 -2.50 6.55
CA GLN A 55 -18.84 -2.47 6.11
C GLN A 55 -19.60 -1.25 6.64
N ALA A 56 -19.31 -0.83 7.87
CA ALA A 56 -19.88 0.40 8.42
C ALA A 56 -19.41 1.63 7.64
N LEU A 57 -18.13 1.67 7.23
CA LEU A 57 -17.61 2.72 6.36
C LEU A 57 -18.31 2.72 5.00
N ILE A 58 -18.40 1.57 4.33
CA ILE A 58 -19.08 1.42 3.04
C ILE A 58 -20.54 1.93 3.14
N GLY A 59 -21.24 1.57 4.21
CA GLY A 59 -22.62 2.03 4.43
C GLY A 59 -22.78 3.52 4.75
N SER A 60 -21.68 4.21 5.10
CA SER A 60 -21.69 5.63 5.46
C SER A 60 -21.29 6.56 4.32
N VAL A 61 -20.75 6.05 3.22
CA VAL A 61 -20.28 6.84 2.09
C VAL A 61 -21.14 6.62 0.85
N ASP A 62 -21.31 7.65 0.05
CA ASP A 62 -21.94 7.56 -1.27
C ASP A 62 -20.85 7.39 -2.34
N GLY A 63 -20.22 6.22 -2.35
CA GLY A 63 -19.09 5.93 -3.22
C GLY A 63 -18.91 4.44 -3.45
N GLN A 64 -17.82 4.13 -4.13
CA GLN A 64 -17.41 2.76 -4.42
C GLN A 64 -16.13 2.46 -3.65
N LEU A 65 -16.23 1.59 -2.66
CA LEU A 65 -15.08 1.01 -1.97
C LEU A 65 -15.02 -0.48 -2.30
N PRO A 66 -13.81 -1.08 -2.36
CA PRO A 66 -13.68 -2.51 -2.62
C PRO A 66 -14.27 -3.32 -1.48
N ASP A 67 -14.59 -4.59 -1.74
CA ASP A 67 -14.91 -5.53 -0.68
C ASP A 67 -13.72 -5.72 0.27
N TRP A 68 -14.01 -6.18 1.49
CA TRP A 68 -12.95 -6.53 2.43
C TRP A 68 -12.08 -7.65 1.84
N PRO A 69 -10.76 -7.42 1.64
CA PRO A 69 -9.89 -8.44 1.06
C PRO A 69 -9.62 -9.57 2.07
N ASP A 70 -9.20 -10.72 1.55
CA ASP A 70 -8.69 -11.81 2.38
C ASP A 70 -7.25 -11.51 2.82
N VAL A 71 -7.12 -10.70 3.85
CA VAL A 71 -5.84 -10.27 4.41
C VAL A 71 -5.75 -10.68 5.88
N ALA A 72 -4.86 -11.62 6.20
CA ALA A 72 -4.61 -12.02 7.57
C ALA A 72 -3.69 -11.01 8.27
N ASN A 73 -4.01 -10.65 9.52
CA ASN A 73 -3.20 -9.75 10.35
C ASN A 73 -2.93 -8.37 9.72
N GLN A 74 -3.83 -7.89 8.88
CA GLN A 74 -3.76 -6.57 8.28
C GLN A 74 -5.02 -5.76 8.55
N TRP A 75 -4.87 -4.45 8.53
CA TRP A 75 -5.95 -3.46 8.58
C TRP A 75 -6.02 -2.72 7.25
N LEU A 76 -7.16 -2.10 6.95
CA LEU A 76 -7.27 -1.23 5.78
C LEU A 76 -7.09 0.23 6.18
N LEU A 77 -6.19 0.89 5.47
CA LEU A 77 -5.98 2.34 5.52
C LEU A 77 -6.49 2.95 4.22
N VAL A 78 -7.36 3.94 4.33
CA VAL A 78 -7.82 4.76 3.21
C VAL A 78 -7.19 6.13 3.32
N ALA A 79 -6.45 6.54 2.29
CA ALA A 79 -5.98 7.90 2.12
C ALA A 79 -6.88 8.60 1.09
N SER A 80 -7.58 9.66 1.50
CA SER A 80 -8.57 10.37 0.68
C SER A 80 -8.13 11.79 0.38
N LEU A 81 -8.37 12.24 -0.86
CA LEU A 81 -8.23 13.65 -1.24
C LEU A 81 -9.49 14.48 -0.92
N GLY A 82 -10.58 13.83 -0.47
CA GLY A 82 -11.86 14.48 -0.34
C GLY A 82 -12.51 14.80 -1.68
N HIS A 83 -13.54 15.65 -1.65
CA HIS A 83 -14.21 16.09 -2.88
C HIS A 83 -13.30 16.94 -3.75
N GLN A 84 -13.27 16.62 -5.03
CA GLN A 84 -12.64 17.38 -6.11
C GLN A 84 -13.74 17.84 -7.08
N ALA A 85 -13.62 19.07 -7.57
CA ALA A 85 -14.65 19.67 -8.42
C ALA A 85 -14.78 19.02 -9.81
N THR A 86 -13.71 18.33 -10.24
CA THR A 86 -13.64 17.71 -11.58
C THR A 86 -13.04 16.31 -11.51
N GLY A 87 -13.11 15.58 -12.61
CA GLY A 87 -12.28 14.40 -12.86
C GLY A 87 -10.80 14.76 -13.03
N GLY A 88 -9.96 13.74 -13.27
CA GLY A 88 -8.53 13.89 -13.50
C GLY A 88 -7.67 13.97 -12.24
N HIS A 89 -8.29 14.02 -11.06
CA HIS A 89 -7.59 13.92 -9.78
C HIS A 89 -7.40 12.44 -9.37
N GLY A 90 -6.30 12.15 -8.71
CA GLY A 90 -5.98 10.79 -8.26
C GLY A 90 -4.95 10.76 -7.16
N ILE A 91 -4.83 9.59 -6.54
CA ILE A 91 -3.81 9.31 -5.55
C ILE A 91 -3.27 7.90 -5.80
N GLY A 92 -1.95 7.78 -5.90
CA GLY A 92 -1.25 6.53 -6.14
C GLY A 92 -0.19 6.25 -5.08
N PHE A 93 0.12 5.00 -4.88
CA PHE A 93 1.17 4.53 -3.97
C PHE A 93 2.54 4.66 -4.66
N ILE A 94 3.55 5.09 -3.91
CA ILE A 94 4.95 5.12 -4.36
C ILE A 94 5.76 4.08 -3.60
N SER A 95 5.83 4.20 -2.28
CA SER A 95 6.61 3.30 -1.41
C SER A 95 6.07 3.28 0.00
N ALA A 96 6.50 2.29 0.77
CA ALA A 96 6.29 2.24 2.20
C ALA A 96 7.54 1.73 2.90
N ASP A 97 7.89 2.38 4.00
CA ASP A 97 9.07 2.09 4.80
C ASP A 97 8.75 2.14 6.29
N ARG A 98 9.57 1.49 7.09
CA ARG A 98 9.53 1.63 8.55
C ARG A 98 10.69 2.52 8.98
N ASP A 99 10.35 3.55 9.77
CA ASP A 99 11.31 4.36 10.48
C ASP A 99 11.09 4.13 12.00
N GLY A 100 11.85 3.21 12.56
CA GLY A 100 11.65 2.75 13.92
C GLY A 100 10.26 2.13 14.13
N GLN A 101 9.41 2.82 14.89
CA GLN A 101 8.03 2.41 15.17
C GLN A 101 6.99 3.16 14.31
N ASP A 102 7.43 3.97 13.36
CA ASP A 102 6.56 4.68 12.44
C ASP A 102 6.47 3.93 11.11
N LEU A 103 5.26 3.84 10.58
CA LEU A 103 5.01 3.35 9.24
C LEU A 103 4.88 4.56 8.32
N SER A 104 5.84 4.74 7.44
CA SER A 104 5.89 5.86 6.48
C SER A 104 5.45 5.38 5.11
N ILE A 105 4.45 6.03 4.53
CA ILE A 105 3.91 5.72 3.21
C ILE A 105 4.03 6.95 2.33
N GLU A 106 4.68 6.80 1.18
CA GLU A 106 4.79 7.85 0.17
C GLU A 106 3.72 7.67 -0.89
N VAL A 107 2.98 8.75 -1.17
CA VAL A 107 1.95 8.77 -2.20
C VAL A 107 2.18 9.87 -3.21
N LYS A 108 1.73 9.63 -4.45
CA LYS A 108 1.68 10.64 -5.50
C LYS A 108 0.26 11.14 -5.66
N VAL A 109 0.07 12.44 -5.49
CA VAL A 109 -1.18 13.11 -5.83
C VAL A 109 -1.11 13.55 -7.30
N THR A 110 -2.18 13.30 -8.04
CA THR A 110 -2.31 13.71 -9.44
C THR A 110 -3.40 14.75 -9.56
N HIS A 111 -3.10 15.83 -10.28
CA HIS A 111 -4.05 16.87 -10.64
C HIS A 111 -4.14 16.96 -12.18
N PRO A 112 -5.31 17.30 -12.74
CA PRO A 112 -5.40 17.55 -14.17
C PRO A 112 -4.60 18.78 -14.54
N ALA A 113 -3.99 18.78 -15.73
CA ALA A 113 -3.37 19.98 -16.27
C ALA A 113 -4.42 21.11 -16.45
N PRO A 114 -4.03 22.40 -16.36
CA PRO A 114 -4.97 23.52 -16.42
C PRO A 114 -5.83 23.56 -17.70
N ASP A 115 -5.32 23.03 -18.79
CA ASP A 115 -5.95 22.96 -20.11
C ASP A 115 -6.49 21.55 -20.45
N ALA A 116 -6.44 20.61 -19.51
CA ALA A 116 -6.93 19.26 -19.72
C ALA A 116 -8.46 19.22 -19.84
N MET A 117 -8.94 18.50 -20.83
CA MET A 117 -10.37 18.18 -20.93
C MET A 117 -10.70 17.05 -19.96
N VAL A 118 -11.37 17.36 -18.88
CA VAL A 118 -11.76 16.41 -17.83
C VAL A 118 -13.27 16.45 -17.60
N ALA A 119 -13.79 15.35 -17.05
CA ALA A 119 -15.21 15.28 -16.69
C ALA A 119 -15.56 16.36 -15.66
N GLN A 120 -16.59 17.15 -15.95
CA GLN A 120 -17.11 18.21 -15.07
C GLN A 120 -18.08 17.57 -14.06
N MET A 121 -17.53 16.78 -13.14
CA MET A 121 -18.28 16.09 -12.10
C MET A 121 -17.46 16.02 -10.82
N ILE A 122 -18.13 16.09 -9.70
CA ILE A 122 -17.49 15.92 -8.40
C ILE A 122 -16.94 14.48 -8.30
N THR A 123 -15.69 14.38 -7.91
CA THR A 123 -15.01 13.10 -7.62
C THR A 123 -14.52 13.10 -6.17
N SER A 124 -14.18 11.93 -5.67
CA SER A 124 -13.62 11.74 -4.31
C SER A 124 -12.51 10.69 -4.36
N PRO A 125 -11.33 11.05 -4.90
CA PRO A 125 -10.25 10.11 -5.09
C PRO A 125 -9.72 9.56 -3.77
N CYS A 126 -9.45 8.26 -3.72
CA CYS A 126 -8.78 7.63 -2.59
C CYS A 126 -7.87 6.48 -3.00
N LEU A 127 -6.97 6.15 -2.09
CA LEU A 127 -6.10 4.98 -2.14
C LEU A 127 -6.42 4.09 -0.94
N VAL A 128 -6.78 2.84 -1.21
CA VAL A 128 -7.05 1.82 -0.19
C VAL A 128 -5.85 0.88 -0.11
N MET A 129 -5.30 0.76 1.07
CA MET A 129 -4.09 -0.04 1.34
C MET A 129 -4.34 -0.98 2.50
N ALA A 130 -3.85 -2.21 2.39
CA ALA A 130 -3.70 -3.11 3.53
C ALA A 130 -2.35 -2.81 4.21
N ILE A 131 -2.38 -2.58 5.51
CA ILE A 131 -1.23 -2.29 6.35
C ILE A 131 -1.13 -3.31 7.49
N PRO A 132 0.05 -3.59 8.05
CA PRO A 132 0.18 -4.48 9.20
C PRO A 132 -0.71 -4.03 10.37
N ALA A 133 -1.38 -5.01 11.03
CA ALA A 133 -2.24 -4.73 12.18
C ALA A 133 -1.46 -4.32 13.44
N SER A 134 -0.14 -4.53 13.46
CA SER A 134 0.71 -4.27 14.63
C SER A 134 2.14 -3.93 14.23
N GLY A 135 2.96 -3.58 15.21
CA GLY A 135 4.39 -3.29 15.02
C GLY A 135 4.68 -1.85 14.61
N TRP A 136 3.72 -0.95 14.74
CA TRP A 136 3.89 0.50 14.51
C TRP A 136 3.11 1.28 15.56
N LYS A 137 3.53 2.51 15.85
CA LYS A 137 2.85 3.45 16.75
C LYS A 137 2.01 4.47 16.02
N GLN A 138 2.44 4.86 14.84
CA GLN A 138 1.69 5.76 13.96
C GLN A 138 1.98 5.43 12.50
N VAL A 139 1.02 5.70 11.66
CA VAL A 139 1.20 5.73 10.22
C VAL A 139 1.22 7.16 9.73
N ARG A 140 2.20 7.49 8.91
CA ARG A 140 2.32 8.78 8.23
C ARG A 140 2.19 8.55 6.72
N VAL A 141 1.29 9.28 6.10
CA VAL A 141 1.17 9.32 4.65
C VAL A 141 1.73 10.65 4.16
N ASN A 142 2.78 10.60 3.37
CA ASN A 142 3.51 11.74 2.82
C ASN A 142 3.17 11.92 1.34
N GLY A 143 3.21 13.16 0.88
CA GLY A 143 2.93 13.52 -0.52
C GLY A 143 2.64 15.01 -0.65
N GLU A 144 2.19 15.41 -1.85
CA GLU A 144 1.67 16.76 -2.06
C GLU A 144 0.37 16.97 -1.28
N ALA A 145 -0.02 18.22 -1.08
CA ALA A 145 -1.24 18.56 -0.37
C ALA A 145 -2.43 17.70 -0.83
N PRO A 146 -3.27 17.20 0.09
CA PRO A 146 -3.43 17.58 1.51
C PRO A 146 -2.47 16.88 2.49
N PHE A 147 -1.52 16.09 2.01
CA PHE A 147 -0.52 15.43 2.85
C PHE A 147 0.61 16.39 3.26
N PRO A 148 1.46 16.08 4.27
CA PRO A 148 1.45 14.85 5.06
C PRO A 148 0.31 14.78 6.07
N MET A 149 -0.15 13.55 6.34
CA MET A 149 -1.12 13.24 7.37
C MET A 149 -0.63 12.10 8.23
N THR A 150 -0.93 12.14 9.53
CA THR A 150 -0.51 11.12 10.49
C THR A 150 -1.72 10.58 11.24
N ARG A 151 -1.74 9.28 11.49
CA ARG A 151 -2.74 8.61 12.31
C ARG A 151 -2.05 7.70 13.33
N PRO A 152 -2.32 7.89 14.63
CA PRO A 152 -1.79 7.01 15.66
C PRO A 152 -2.43 5.61 15.57
N HIS A 153 -1.70 4.61 16.06
CA HIS A 153 -2.25 3.28 16.31
C HIS A 153 -3.30 3.39 17.42
N PRO A 154 -4.50 2.81 17.25
CA PRO A 154 -5.57 2.83 18.25
C PRO A 154 -5.19 2.19 19.58
#